data_f0514d73c13cb2aa6c267e36529e7e96
#
_entry.id   f0514d73c13cb2aa6c267e36529e7e96
#
_cell.length_a   1.000
_cell.length_b   1.000
_cell.length_c   1.000
_cell.angle_alpha   90.00
_cell.angle_beta   90.00
_cell.angle_gamma   90.00
#
_symmetry.space_group_name_H-M   'P 1'
#
loop_
_entity.id
_entity.type
_entity.pdbx_description
1 polymer ?
#
loop_
_entity_poly.entity_id
_entity_poly.type
_entity_poly.pdbx_seq_one_letter_code
_entity_poly.pdbx_strand_id
1 'polypeptide(L)'
;MVEGYPVMFMTVDENRLQLENLTELLIRCFPGSVIYQYTDPVCALVHTERREIDAIFANVSASRRNDWQLLAVLRKKRPELPVFVLSDDGQLREAALERGAREYLTWPITGQVLRRAVGT
;
A
#
# COMPACT_ATOMS: atom_id res chain seq x y z
N MET A 1 15.99 -6.15 1.31
CA MET A 1 15.63 -7.01 0.17
C MET A 1 16.72 -8.03 -0.06
N VAL A 2 16.35 -9.28 -0.24
CA VAL A 2 17.31 -10.36 -0.47
C VAL A 2 17.56 -10.50 -1.97
N GLU A 3 18.84 -10.49 -2.36
CA GLU A 3 19.22 -10.63 -3.75
C GLU A 3 18.75 -11.98 -4.30
N GLY A 4 18.18 -11.98 -5.50
CA GLY A 4 17.68 -13.18 -6.14
C GLY A 4 16.21 -13.49 -5.88
N TYR A 5 15.56 -12.75 -4.98
CA TYR A 5 14.14 -12.93 -4.69
C TYR A 5 13.36 -11.69 -5.10
N PRO A 6 12.17 -11.85 -5.72
CA PRO A 6 11.38 -10.69 -6.09
C PRO A 6 10.82 -9.98 -4.86
N VAL A 7 10.64 -8.66 -4.99
CA VAL A 7 9.90 -7.90 -3.99
C VAL A 7 8.42 -8.20 -4.17
N MET A 8 7.74 -8.44 -3.08
CA MET A 8 6.31 -8.74 -3.07
C MET A 8 5.55 -7.54 -2.57
N PHE A 9 4.80 -6.88 -3.45
CA PHE A 9 3.94 -5.75 -3.09
C PHE A 9 2.49 -6.15 -3.12
N MET A 10 1.70 -5.45 -2.33
CA MET A 10 0.25 -5.54 -2.41
C MET A 10 -0.29 -4.14 -2.65
N THR A 11 -1.25 -4.02 -3.56
CA THR A 11 -1.96 -2.77 -3.81
C THR A 11 -3.43 -2.95 -3.48
N VAL A 12 -4.01 -1.99 -2.76
CA VAL A 12 -5.41 -2.05 -2.35
C VAL A 12 -6.08 -0.74 -2.70
N ASP A 13 -7.11 -0.80 -3.53
CA ASP A 13 -7.86 0.39 -3.92
C ASP A 13 -9.22 -0.04 -4.46
N GLU A 14 -10.29 0.49 -3.91
CA GLU A 14 -11.64 0.20 -4.39
C GLU A 14 -11.82 0.63 -5.85
N ASN A 15 -11.12 1.68 -6.27
CA ASN A 15 -11.15 2.15 -7.65
C ASN A 15 -10.21 1.31 -8.51
N ARG A 16 -10.75 0.46 -9.36
CA ARG A 16 -9.95 -0.47 -10.16
C ARG A 16 -8.97 0.23 -11.11
N LEU A 17 -9.40 1.31 -11.73
CA LEU A 17 -8.52 2.04 -12.65
C LEU A 17 -7.32 2.63 -11.91
N GLN A 18 -7.55 3.22 -10.77
CA GLN A 18 -6.48 3.79 -9.95
C GLN A 18 -5.55 2.69 -9.46
N LEU A 19 -6.11 1.54 -9.08
CA LEU A 19 -5.35 0.37 -8.67
C LEU A 19 -4.41 -0.11 -9.79
N GLU A 20 -4.93 -0.20 -11.00
CA GLU A 20 -4.14 -0.61 -12.17
C GLU A 20 -3.03 0.40 -12.48
N ASN A 21 -3.33 1.69 -12.38
CA ASN A 21 -2.33 2.73 -12.62
C ASN A 21 -1.20 2.65 -11.61
N LEU A 22 -1.52 2.46 -10.35
CA LEU A 22 -0.51 2.31 -9.30
C LEU A 22 0.35 1.07 -9.54
N THR A 23 -0.29 -0.04 -9.87
CA THR A 23 0.41 -1.30 -10.13
C THR A 23 1.39 -1.17 -11.28
N GLU A 24 0.98 -0.54 -12.39
CA GLU A 24 1.87 -0.28 -13.52
C GLU A 24 3.06 0.57 -13.11
N LEU A 25 2.81 1.60 -12.32
CA LEU A 25 3.87 2.49 -11.86
C LEU A 25 4.88 1.74 -10.99
N LEU A 26 4.40 0.88 -10.12
CA LEU A 26 5.25 0.06 -9.27
C LEU A 26 6.09 -0.93 -10.08
N ILE A 27 5.52 -1.52 -11.11
CA ILE A 27 6.26 -2.45 -11.99
C ILE A 27 7.38 -1.71 -12.70
N ARG A 28 7.13 -0.49 -13.15
CA ARG A 28 8.17 0.32 -13.81
C ARG A 28 9.28 0.72 -12.86
N CYS A 29 8.93 1.06 -11.62
CA CYS A 29 9.91 1.48 -10.62
C CYS A 29 10.71 0.31 -10.05
N PHE A 30 10.09 -0.85 -9.97
CA PHE A 30 10.69 -2.04 -9.37
C PHE A 30 10.50 -3.23 -10.31
N PRO A 31 11.28 -3.27 -11.42
CA PRO A 31 11.14 -4.37 -12.37
C PRO A 31 11.38 -5.72 -11.70
N GLY A 32 10.56 -6.70 -12.08
CA GLY A 32 10.65 -8.02 -11.48
C GLY A 32 9.87 -8.20 -10.19
N SER A 33 9.26 -7.14 -9.68
CA SER A 33 8.43 -7.26 -8.48
C SER A 33 7.14 -8.02 -8.80
N VAL A 34 6.61 -8.69 -7.78
CA VAL A 34 5.32 -9.37 -7.84
C VAL A 34 4.31 -8.50 -7.12
N ILE A 35 3.17 -8.23 -7.74
CA ILE A 35 2.18 -7.33 -7.16
C ILE A 35 0.82 -8.03 -7.08
N TYR A 36 0.30 -8.11 -5.86
CA TYR A 36 -1.04 -8.65 -5.60
C TYR A 36 -2.01 -7.49 -5.48
N GLN A 37 -3.04 -7.49 -6.31
CA GLN A 37 -4.01 -6.40 -6.38
C GLN A 37 -5.33 -6.78 -5.75
N TYR A 38 -5.85 -5.92 -4.89
CA TYR A 38 -7.15 -6.13 -4.26
C TYR A 38 -7.98 -4.87 -4.29
N THR A 39 -9.24 -5.01 -4.67
CA THR A 39 -10.21 -3.91 -4.56
C THR A 39 -10.92 -3.94 -3.21
N ASP A 40 -10.87 -5.06 -2.51
CA ASP A 40 -11.55 -5.25 -1.23
C ASP A 40 -10.51 -5.38 -0.10
N PRO A 41 -10.52 -4.46 0.86
CA PRO A 41 -9.58 -4.52 2.00
C PRO A 41 -9.68 -5.81 2.82
N VAL A 42 -10.87 -6.40 2.91
CA VAL A 42 -11.04 -7.64 3.67
C VAL A 42 -10.29 -8.79 2.99
N CYS A 43 -10.42 -8.89 1.67
CA CYS A 43 -9.68 -9.90 0.90
C CYS A 43 -8.18 -9.68 1.00
N ALA A 44 -7.75 -8.42 1.02
CA ALA A 44 -6.33 -8.09 1.19
C ALA A 44 -5.81 -8.58 2.53
N LEU A 45 -6.57 -8.38 3.60
CA LEU A 45 -6.18 -8.86 4.93
C LEU A 45 -6.00 -10.36 4.98
N VAL A 46 -6.94 -11.10 4.36
CA VAL A 46 -6.85 -12.56 4.32
C VAL A 46 -5.56 -12.99 3.60
N HIS A 47 -5.22 -12.30 2.53
CA HIS A 47 -4.00 -12.60 1.77
C HIS A 47 -2.74 -12.43 2.64
N THR A 48 -2.70 -11.37 3.45
CA THR A 48 -1.52 -11.09 4.29
C THR A 48 -1.26 -12.17 5.33
N GLU A 49 -2.25 -12.96 5.66
CA GLU A 49 -2.10 -14.06 6.62
C GLU A 49 -1.46 -15.29 5.97
N ARG A 50 -1.50 -15.38 4.64
CA ARG A 50 -1.09 -16.57 3.89
C ARG A 50 0.17 -16.40 3.07
N ARG A 51 0.57 -15.18 2.75
CA ARG A 51 1.68 -14.91 1.84
C ARG A 51 2.65 -13.90 2.40
N GLU A 52 3.89 -14.04 1.99
CA GLU A 52 4.89 -13.04 2.28
C GLU A 52 4.62 -11.79 1.47
N ILE A 53 4.57 -10.66 2.15
CA ILE A 53 4.39 -9.34 1.53
C ILE A 53 5.47 -8.43 2.11
N ASP A 54 6.15 -7.69 1.25
CA ASP A 54 7.22 -6.78 1.68
C ASP A 54 6.70 -5.38 1.97
N ALA A 55 5.65 -4.96 1.29
CA ALA A 55 5.04 -3.64 1.52
C ALA A 55 3.64 -3.60 0.93
N ILE A 56 2.78 -2.79 1.53
CA ILE A 56 1.41 -2.59 1.08
C ILE A 56 1.20 -1.12 0.75
N PHE A 57 0.53 -0.88 -0.39
CA PHE A 57 0.08 0.43 -0.82
C PHE A 57 -1.44 0.43 -0.79
N ALA A 58 -2.02 1.16 0.13
CA ALA A 58 -3.46 1.17 0.33
C ALA A 58 -4.03 2.57 0.13
N ASN A 59 -4.93 2.72 -0.83
CA ASN A 59 -5.64 3.97 -1.02
C ASN A 59 -6.78 4.05 -0.01
N VAL A 60 -6.89 5.16 0.69
CA VAL A 60 -7.91 5.34 1.72
C VAL A 60 -8.79 6.54 1.41
N SER A 61 -10.01 6.49 1.89
CA SER A 61 -10.96 7.58 1.82
C SER A 61 -11.50 7.82 3.23
N ALA A 62 -11.73 9.09 3.59
CA ALA A 62 -12.26 9.44 4.90
C ALA A 62 -13.59 8.76 5.19
N SER A 63 -14.38 8.51 4.15
CA SER A 63 -15.73 7.95 4.29
C SER A 63 -15.77 6.42 4.30
N ARG A 64 -14.67 5.73 4.00
CA ARG A 64 -14.66 4.27 3.92
C ARG A 64 -14.00 3.66 5.15
N ARG A 65 -14.83 3.18 6.05
CA ARG A 65 -14.36 2.58 7.30
C ARG A 65 -13.41 1.40 7.09
N ASN A 66 -13.69 0.55 6.10
CA ASN A 66 -12.88 -0.65 5.88
C ASN A 66 -11.44 -0.32 5.45
N ASP A 67 -11.24 0.81 4.81
CA ASP A 67 -9.89 1.25 4.43
C ASP A 67 -9.04 1.47 5.69
N TRP A 68 -9.62 2.14 6.69
CA TRP A 68 -8.92 2.42 7.94
C TRP A 68 -8.76 1.18 8.82
N GLN A 69 -9.74 0.26 8.75
CA GLN A 69 -9.65 -1.00 9.47
C GLN A 69 -8.49 -1.85 8.96
N LEU A 70 -8.22 -1.82 7.65
CA LEU A 70 -7.07 -2.51 7.08
C LEU A 70 -5.78 -2.09 7.79
N LEU A 71 -5.57 -0.80 7.90
CA LEU A 71 -4.38 -0.26 8.56
C LEU A 71 -4.31 -0.67 10.03
N ALA A 72 -5.42 -0.55 10.74
CA ALA A 72 -5.49 -0.88 12.17
C ALA A 72 -5.18 -2.35 12.43
N VAL A 73 -5.75 -3.24 11.63
CA VAL A 73 -5.51 -4.67 11.78
C VAL A 73 -4.07 -5.02 11.47
N LEU A 74 -3.51 -4.44 10.41
CA LEU A 74 -2.13 -4.70 10.03
C LEU A 74 -1.15 -4.21 11.09
N ARG A 75 -1.41 -3.03 11.69
CA ARG A 75 -0.54 -2.55 12.77
C ARG A 75 -0.50 -3.50 13.94
N LYS A 76 -1.64 -4.12 14.23
CA LYS A 76 -1.74 -5.04 15.35
C LYS A 76 -1.12 -6.40 15.05
N LYS A 77 -1.39 -6.95 13.87
CA LYS A 77 -0.95 -8.30 13.49
C LYS A 77 0.43 -8.35 12.85
N ARG A 78 0.79 -7.34 12.09
CA ARG A 78 2.05 -7.29 11.36
C ARG A 78 2.70 -5.91 11.53
N PRO A 79 3.12 -5.56 12.74
CA PRO A 79 3.66 -4.22 13.00
C PRO A 79 4.92 -3.89 12.20
N GLU A 80 5.64 -4.91 11.74
CA GLU A 80 6.85 -4.73 10.93
C GLU A 80 6.57 -4.47 9.46
N LEU A 81 5.35 -4.75 9.00
CA LEU A 81 5.00 -4.63 7.58
C LEU A 81 4.78 -3.16 7.22
N PRO A 82 5.56 -2.60 6.28
CA PRO A 82 5.35 -1.22 5.87
C PRO A 82 4.03 -1.06 5.13
N VAL A 83 3.21 -0.12 5.57
CA VAL A 83 1.97 0.24 4.91
C VAL A 83 2.07 1.68 4.46
N PHE A 84 2.03 1.89 3.14
CA PHE A 84 2.03 3.21 2.53
C PHE A 84 0.59 3.57 2.21
N VAL A 85 0.10 4.66 2.78
CA VAL A 85 -1.27 5.09 2.57
C VAL A 85 -1.30 6.14 1.48
N LEU A 86 -2.26 5.99 0.55
CA LEU A 86 -2.43 6.92 -0.56
C LEU A 86 -3.83 7.50 -0.52
N SER A 87 -3.98 8.75 -0.92
CA SER A 87 -5.28 9.40 -0.95
C SER A 87 -5.24 10.65 -1.84
N ASP A 88 -6.42 11.11 -2.25
CA ASP A 88 -6.58 12.39 -2.91
C ASP A 88 -6.61 13.55 -1.92
N ASP A 89 -6.83 13.25 -0.65
CA ASP A 89 -7.07 14.26 0.38
C ASP A 89 -5.84 14.42 1.28
N GLY A 90 -5.15 15.57 1.14
CA GLY A 90 -3.98 15.86 1.94
C GLY A 90 -4.25 16.02 3.43
N GLN A 91 -5.50 16.19 3.83
CA GLN A 91 -5.85 16.42 5.23
C GLN A 91 -5.83 15.13 6.07
N LEU A 92 -5.77 13.97 5.42
CA LEU A 92 -5.77 12.69 6.13
C LEU A 92 -4.37 12.25 6.56
N ARG A 93 -3.35 13.01 6.22
CA ARG A 93 -1.96 12.65 6.49
C ARG A 93 -1.70 12.36 7.97
N GLU A 94 -2.09 13.27 8.83
CA GLU A 94 -1.83 13.14 10.25
C GLU A 94 -2.51 11.91 10.84
N ALA A 95 -3.76 11.69 10.47
CA ALA A 95 -4.52 10.53 10.93
C ALA A 95 -3.87 9.23 10.48
N ALA A 96 -3.41 9.18 9.24
CA ALA A 96 -2.77 7.98 8.70
C ALA A 96 -1.47 7.67 9.43
N LEU A 97 -0.64 8.67 9.63
CA LEU A 97 0.65 8.48 10.31
C LEU A 97 0.46 8.08 11.77
N GLU A 98 -0.51 8.68 12.45
CA GLU A 98 -0.82 8.31 13.83
C GLU A 98 -1.30 6.87 13.96
N ARG A 99 -1.97 6.36 12.92
CA ARG A 99 -2.45 4.98 12.90
C ARG A 99 -1.41 3.99 12.41
N GLY A 100 -0.19 4.45 12.15
CA GLY A 100 0.92 3.57 11.86
C GLY A 100 1.30 3.41 10.40
N ALA A 101 0.79 4.27 9.52
CA ALA A 101 1.27 4.28 8.14
C ALA A 101 2.74 4.68 8.13
N ARG A 102 3.54 4.02 7.30
CA ARG A 102 4.96 4.35 7.13
C ARG A 102 5.09 5.72 6.48
N GLU A 103 4.29 5.98 5.46
CA GLU A 103 4.22 7.26 4.78
C GLU A 103 2.83 7.48 4.21
N TYR A 104 2.53 8.74 3.93
CA TYR A 104 1.27 9.16 3.33
C TYR A 104 1.58 9.85 2.01
N LEU A 105 1.03 9.33 0.93
CA LEU A 105 1.27 9.83 -0.41
C LEU A 105 -0.02 10.38 -1.01
N THR A 106 0.05 11.58 -1.58
CA THR A 106 -1.13 12.23 -2.17
C THR A 106 -1.04 12.15 -3.69
N TRP A 107 -2.14 11.77 -4.32
CA TRP A 107 -2.22 11.76 -5.79
C TRP A 107 -2.10 13.18 -6.35
N PRO A 108 -1.45 13.39 -7.51
CA PRO A 108 -0.84 12.38 -8.37
C PRO A 108 0.50 11.90 -7.82
N ILE A 109 0.78 10.62 -8.03
CA ILE A 109 1.99 9.98 -7.51
C ILE A 109 2.93 9.68 -8.65
N THR A 110 4.21 10.03 -8.48
CA THR A 110 5.24 9.80 -9.49
C THR A 110 6.12 8.63 -9.11
N GLY A 111 6.85 8.08 -10.08
CA GLY A 111 7.81 7.02 -9.81
C GLY A 111 8.90 7.44 -8.84
N GLN A 112 9.32 8.71 -8.92
CA GLN A 112 10.33 9.23 -8.01
C GLN A 112 9.84 9.20 -6.55
N VAL A 113 8.60 9.58 -6.32
CA VAL A 113 8.00 9.57 -5.00
C VAL A 113 7.92 8.13 -4.47
N LEU A 114 7.51 7.18 -5.31
CA LEU A 114 7.43 5.78 -4.92
C LEU A 114 8.80 5.21 -4.59
N ARG A 115 9.81 5.49 -5.40
CA ARG A 115 11.16 5.01 -5.14
C ARG A 115 11.70 5.56 -3.84
N ARG A 116 11.44 6.83 -3.55
CA ARG A 116 11.88 7.45 -2.30
C ARG A 116 11.18 6.83 -1.10
N ALA A 117 9.88 6.55 -1.21
CA ALA A 117 9.12 5.99 -0.11
C ALA A 117 9.56 4.56 0.23
N VAL A 118 9.81 3.76 -0.77
CA VAL A 118 10.11 2.32 -0.61
C VAL A 118 11.60 2.05 -0.54
N GLY A 119 12.33 2.68 -1.42
CA GLY A 119 13.67 2.21 -1.80
C GLY A 119 14.80 2.58 -0.89
N THR A 120 14.54 3.38 0.06
CA THR A 120 15.65 3.73 0.97
C THR A 120 15.56 3.00 2.31
#